data_d1c09024e82244b4376a684068224284
#
_entry.id   d1c09024e82244b4376a684068224284
#
_cell.length_a   1.000
_cell.length_b   1.000
_cell.length_c   1.000
_cell.angle_alpha   90.00
_cell.angle_beta   90.00
_cell.angle_gamma   90.00
#
_symmetry.space_group_name_H-M   'P 1'
#
loop_
_entity.id
_entity.type
_entity.pdbx_description
1 polymer ?
#
loop_
_entity_poly.entity_id
_entity_poly.type
_entity_poly.pdbx_seq_one_letter_code
_entity_poly.pdbx_strand_id
1 'polypeptide(L)' 'MKIVVGGQIDKENVAETIKRHIPEAEITIKSDIDAAMDVKLGNVDYYFGACNTGGG' A
#
# COMPACT_ATOMS: atom_id res chain seq x y z
N MET A 1 9.28 -9.35 -1.91
CA MET A 1 8.63 -8.17 -2.51
C MET A 1 7.97 -7.36 -1.42
N LYS A 2 8.28 -6.09 -1.37
CA LYS A 2 7.73 -5.18 -0.37
C LYS A 2 6.69 -4.27 -0.99
N ILE A 3 5.50 -4.27 -0.39
CA ILE A 3 4.38 -3.46 -0.88
C ILE A 3 3.87 -2.60 0.28
N VAL A 4 3.70 -1.32 0.04
CA VAL A 4 3.12 -0.43 1.02
C VAL A 4 1.73 0.01 0.54
N VAL A 5 0.77 -0.03 1.46
CA VAL A 5 -0.59 0.42 1.20
C VAL A 5 -0.82 1.69 1.98
N GLY A 6 -1.10 2.77 1.26
CA GLY A 6 -1.42 4.05 1.85
C GLY A 6 -2.82 4.48 1.47
N GLY A 7 -3.19 5.70 1.83
CA GLY A 7 -4.49 6.22 1.48
C GLY A 7 -5.32 6.52 2.71
N GLN A 8 -6.59 6.79 2.51
CA GLN A 8 -7.45 7.30 3.56
C GLN A 8 -8.49 6.31 4.04
N ILE A 9 -8.98 5.43 3.18
CA ILE A 9 -10.02 4.49 3.54
C ILE A 9 -9.72 3.10 2.97
N ASP A 10 -10.25 2.10 3.65
CA ASP A 10 -10.19 0.69 3.22
C ASP A 10 -8.80 0.15 2.99
N LYS A 11 -7.82 0.69 3.69
CA LYS A 11 -6.45 0.24 3.54
C LYS A 11 -6.30 -1.24 3.90
N GLU A 12 -6.99 -1.68 4.93
CA GLU A 12 -6.94 -3.07 5.35
C GLU A 12 -7.52 -4.01 4.31
N ASN A 13 -8.62 -3.61 3.67
CA ASN A 13 -9.22 -4.40 2.61
C ASN A 13 -8.31 -4.51 1.40
N VAL A 14 -7.68 -3.40 1.03
CA VAL A 14 -6.73 -3.39 -0.08
C VAL A 14 -5.55 -4.30 0.23
N ALA A 15 -5.00 -4.17 1.43
CA ALA A 15 -3.86 -4.99 1.85
C ALA A 15 -4.23 -6.47 1.85
N GLU A 16 -5.41 -6.82 2.34
CA GLU A 16 -5.86 -8.20 2.38
C GLU A 16 -6.03 -8.77 0.98
N THR A 17 -6.59 -7.98 0.07
CA THR A 17 -6.78 -8.40 -1.31
C THR A 17 -5.43 -8.66 -1.99
N ILE A 18 -4.47 -7.78 -1.79
CA ILE A 18 -3.13 -7.96 -2.34
C ILE A 18 -2.49 -9.21 -1.77
N LYS A 19 -2.63 -9.43 -0.47
CA LYS A 19 -2.06 -10.60 0.18
C LYS A 19 -2.61 -11.90 -0.37
N ARG A 20 -3.90 -11.90 -0.73
CA ARG A 20 -4.51 -13.06 -1.36
C ARG A 20 -3.90 -13.39 -2.71
N HIS A 21 -3.60 -12.36 -3.48
CA HIS A 21 -3.08 -12.54 -4.83
C HIS A 21 -1.57 -12.77 -4.84
N ILE A 22 -0.86 -12.21 -3.86
CA ILE A 22 0.60 -12.31 -3.77
C ILE A 22 0.95 -12.71 -2.33
N PRO A 23 0.79 -13.99 -1.98
CA PRO A 23 0.98 -14.43 -0.59
C PRO A 23 2.40 -14.21 -0.06
N GLU A 24 3.39 -14.18 -0.94
CA GLU A 24 4.78 -13.98 -0.53
C GLU A 24 5.15 -12.52 -0.31
N ALA A 25 4.25 -11.59 -0.61
CA ALA A 25 4.56 -10.16 -0.47
C ALA A 25 4.54 -9.74 1.01
N GLU A 26 5.48 -8.87 1.36
CA GLU A 26 5.44 -8.17 2.64
C GLU A 26 4.60 -6.91 2.47
N ILE A 27 3.47 -6.86 3.13
CA ILE A 27 2.53 -5.76 2.99
C ILE A 27 2.51 -4.95 4.27
N THR A 28 2.71 -3.64 4.13
CA THR A 28 2.70 -2.70 5.25
C THR A 28 1.65 -1.64 4.99
N ILE A 29 0.86 -1.33 5.99
CA ILE A 29 -0.15 -0.28 5.90
C ILE A 29 0.38 0.97 6.59
N LYS A 30 0.39 2.08 5.87
CA LYS A 30 0.92 3.34 6.39
C LYS A 30 0.03 4.50 5.98
N SER A 31 0.25 5.66 6.62
CA SER A 31 -0.40 6.89 6.19
C SER A 31 0.16 7.31 4.82
N ASP A 32 -0.55 8.21 4.15
CA ASP A 32 -0.10 8.71 2.85
C ASP A 32 1.31 9.29 2.93
N ILE A 33 1.58 10.05 3.98
CA ILE A 33 2.88 10.70 4.14
C ILE A 33 3.98 9.67 4.33
N ASP A 34 3.76 8.70 5.19
CA ASP A 34 4.76 7.66 5.47
C ASP A 34 4.96 6.76 4.26
N ALA A 35 3.86 6.43 3.56
CA ALA A 35 3.95 5.62 2.36
C ALA A 35 4.76 6.34 1.27
N ALA A 36 4.49 7.63 1.09
CA ALA A 36 5.23 8.42 0.11
C ALA A 36 6.72 8.48 0.44
N MET A 37 7.04 8.59 1.73
CA MET A 37 8.44 8.59 2.16
C MET A 37 9.13 7.29 1.84
N ASP A 38 8.45 6.16 2.06
CA ASP A 38 9.01 4.85 1.74
C ASP A 38 9.28 4.71 0.24
N VAL A 39 8.37 5.21 -0.59
CA VAL A 39 8.58 5.21 -2.03
C VAL A 39 9.77 6.05 -2.42
N LYS A 40 9.86 7.24 -1.83
CA LYS A 40 10.95 8.17 -2.12
C LYS A 40 12.31 7.58 -1.75
N LEU A 41 12.36 6.84 -0.64
CA LEU A 41 13.59 6.22 -0.17
C LEU A 41 13.91 4.91 -0.87
N GLY A 42 13.00 4.42 -1.69
CA GLY A 42 13.20 3.15 -2.40
C GLY A 42 13.07 1.93 -1.51
N ASN A 43 12.34 2.04 -0.42
CA ASN A 43 12.18 0.94 0.54
C ASN A 43 11.08 -0.04 0.17
N VAL A 44 10.33 0.24 -0.89
CA VAL A 44 9.23 -0.62 -1.32
C VAL A 44 9.29 -0.84 -2.81
N ASP A 45 8.77 -1.97 -3.25
CA ASP A 45 8.72 -2.30 -4.67
C ASP A 45 7.47 -1.73 -5.33
N TYR A 46 6.36 -1.70 -4.60
CA TYR A 46 5.09 -1.19 -5.10
C TYR A 46 4.36 -0.39 -4.05
N TYR A 47 3.61 0.59 -4.50
CA TYR A 47 2.77 1.41 -3.65
C TYR A 47 1.33 1.36 -4.16
N PHE A 48 0.41 1.05 -3.26
CA PHE A 48 -1.02 1.08 -3.57
C PHE A 48 -1.69 2.13 -2.70
N GLY A 49 -2.40 3.04 -3.35
CA GLY A 49 -3.13 4.07 -2.63
C GLY A 49 -4.63 3.78 -2.63
N ALA A 50 -5.20 3.68 -1.45
CA ALA A 50 -6.65 3.55 -1.30
C ALA A 50 -7.23 4.92 -1.02
N CYS A 51 -7.95 5.48 -1.96
CA CYS A 51 -8.50 6.80 -1.78
C CYS A 51 -9.98 6.85 -2.06
N ASN A 52 -10.61 7.88 -1.51
CA ASN A 52 -12.04 8.02 -1.53
C ASN A 52 -12.62 8.28 -2.92
N THR A 53 -11.84 8.88 -3.78
CA THR A 53 -12.31 9.24 -5.12
C THR A 53 -12.37 8.07 -6.07
N GLY A 54 -11.68 7.00 -5.75
CA GLY A 54 -11.60 5.86 -6.63
C GLY A 54 -10.88 6.12 -7.93
N GLY A 55 -10.38 7.32 -8.09
CA GLY A 55 -9.71 7.70 -9.32
C GLY A 55 -8.25 7.29 -9.36
N GLY A 56 -7.85 6.65 -8.39
CA GLY A 56 -6.53 6.13 -8.14
C GLY A 56 -5.46 6.17 -9.12
#